data_cb4736887de106658ad704584990fbc6
#
_entry.id   cb4736887de106658ad704584990fbc6
#
_cell.length_a   1.000
_cell.length_b   1.000
_cell.length_c   1.000
_cell.angle_alpha   90.00
_cell.angle_beta   90.00
_cell.angle_gamma   90.00
#
_symmetry.space_group_name_H-M   'P 1'
#
loop_
_entity.id
_entity.type
_entity.pdbx_description
1 polymer ?
#
loop_
_entity_poly.entity_id
_entity_poly.type
_entity_poly.pdbx_seq_one_letter_code
_entity_poly.pdbx_strand_id
1 'polypeptide(L)'
;MSEFDLIERFFKRGAASTPRLAAPEAPDPVALGIGDDCALLQPAPGMQLAVSTDMLVESRHFFADADPAALGHKALAVNLSDLAACGAEPLACTLALALPPERARDEAWLGALAGGLLTLADAHCCPLVGGDTTAGPLTLCITVFGQVPAGQALRRDGAQVGDDLWVSGTLGDARLALGALRGEFALPPEALAAARLRLERPTPRLALGTALRGIAHSAIDISDGLAGDVGHILKASRVGAAITAATAFDLIAARAYLTGTEGQFDSKHLLPFILTGGDDYELAFTAPPAARAAVQAAAQRAATPVTRIGRIEAEAGLRMINAQGHSTPLAARAFDHFAD
;
A
#
# COMPACT_ATOMS: atom_id res chain seq x y z
N MET A 1 -2.42 -19.06 28.13
CA MET A 1 -3.46 -18.92 27.07
C MET A 1 -3.06 -19.91 25.98
N SER A 2 -3.97 -20.78 25.58
CA SER A 2 -3.75 -21.68 24.44
C SER A 2 -3.88 -20.88 23.12
N GLU A 3 -3.45 -21.49 22.01
CA GLU A 3 -3.65 -20.91 20.66
C GLU A 3 -5.12 -20.63 20.37
N PHE A 4 -6.01 -21.59 20.65
CA PHE A 4 -7.44 -21.42 20.44
C PHE A 4 -8.05 -20.33 21.33
N ASP A 5 -7.62 -20.19 22.59
CA ASP A 5 -8.06 -19.08 23.46
C ASP A 5 -7.64 -17.73 22.89
N LEU A 6 -6.44 -17.62 22.31
CA LEU A 6 -5.91 -16.41 21.67
C LEU A 6 -6.77 -16.02 20.45
N ILE A 7 -7.03 -16.99 19.56
CA ILE A 7 -7.86 -16.76 18.36
C ILE A 7 -9.28 -16.35 18.77
N GLU A 8 -9.93 -17.09 19.67
CA GLU A 8 -11.29 -16.81 20.11
C GLU A 8 -11.43 -15.43 20.76
N ARG A 9 -10.43 -15.03 21.54
CA ARG A 9 -10.49 -13.80 22.32
C ARG A 9 -10.14 -12.54 21.52
N PHE A 10 -9.17 -12.60 20.62
CA PHE A 10 -8.63 -11.41 19.97
C PHE A 10 -9.01 -11.29 18.49
N PHE A 11 -9.22 -12.40 17.79
CA PHE A 11 -9.37 -12.39 16.34
C PHE A 11 -10.73 -12.84 15.85
N LYS A 12 -11.46 -13.68 16.60
CA LYS A 12 -12.79 -14.11 16.22
C LYS A 12 -13.83 -13.06 16.59
N ARG A 13 -14.60 -12.64 15.61
CA ARG A 13 -15.75 -11.75 15.80
C ARG A 13 -17.05 -12.48 15.46
N GLY A 14 -18.15 -12.10 16.14
CA GLY A 14 -19.47 -12.61 15.80
C GLY A 14 -19.93 -12.11 14.42
N ALA A 15 -20.66 -12.92 13.68
CA ALA A 15 -21.16 -12.62 12.33
C ALA A 15 -21.93 -11.28 12.20
N ALA A 16 -22.49 -10.77 13.31
CA ALA A 16 -23.24 -9.51 13.34
C ALA A 16 -22.38 -8.24 13.40
N SER A 17 -21.06 -8.36 13.59
CA SER A 17 -20.16 -7.23 13.82
C SER A 17 -19.33 -6.80 12.61
N THR A 18 -19.49 -7.45 11.46
CA THR A 18 -18.71 -7.15 10.26
C THR A 18 -19.49 -6.21 9.33
N PRO A 19 -18.98 -5.00 9.04
CA PRO A 19 -19.58 -4.10 8.05
C PRO A 19 -19.64 -4.76 6.67
N ARG A 20 -20.66 -4.43 5.88
CA ARG A 20 -20.84 -4.95 4.52
C ARG A 20 -20.87 -3.82 3.51
N LEU A 21 -20.09 -3.97 2.41
CA LEU A 21 -20.18 -3.08 1.25
C LEU A 21 -21.39 -3.37 0.36
N ALA A 22 -21.90 -4.61 0.40
CA ALA A 22 -22.98 -5.06 -0.46
C ALA A 22 -24.34 -4.51 -0.03
N ALA A 23 -25.25 -4.31 -1.01
CA ALA A 23 -26.64 -4.01 -0.74
C ALA A 23 -27.27 -5.07 0.20
N PRO A 24 -28.25 -4.72 1.04
CA PRO A 24 -28.84 -5.65 2.02
C PRO A 24 -29.34 -6.97 1.44
N GLU A 25 -29.67 -7.00 0.16
CA GLU A 25 -30.20 -8.17 -0.57
C GLU A 25 -29.10 -9.03 -1.23
N ALA A 26 -27.83 -8.59 -1.27
CA ALA A 26 -26.76 -9.39 -1.84
C ALA A 26 -26.31 -10.49 -0.87
N PRO A 27 -26.00 -11.71 -1.37
CA PRO A 27 -25.46 -12.77 -0.52
C PRO A 27 -24.14 -12.32 0.14
N ASP A 28 -23.93 -12.79 1.38
CA ASP A 28 -22.67 -12.55 2.07
C ASP A 28 -21.51 -13.22 1.29
N PRO A 29 -20.47 -12.47 0.90
CA PRO A 29 -19.32 -13.09 0.24
C PRO A 29 -18.57 -14.08 1.14
N VAL A 30 -18.75 -14.03 2.46
CA VAL A 30 -18.23 -15.00 3.43
C VAL A 30 -19.34 -15.92 3.87
N ALA A 31 -19.46 -17.09 3.22
CA ALA A 31 -20.44 -18.10 3.57
C ALA A 31 -20.07 -18.85 4.87
N LEU A 32 -18.78 -18.98 5.17
CA LEU A 32 -18.23 -19.58 6.39
C LEU A 32 -16.91 -18.89 6.75
N GLY A 33 -16.75 -18.47 8.01
CA GLY A 33 -15.55 -17.84 8.53
C GLY A 33 -14.81 -18.69 9.56
N ILE A 34 -14.17 -18.03 10.55
CA ILE A 34 -13.39 -18.69 11.62
C ILE A 34 -14.27 -19.67 12.42
N GLY A 35 -13.79 -20.91 12.57
CA GLY A 35 -14.43 -21.94 13.41
C GLY A 35 -14.62 -23.28 12.74
N ASP A 36 -14.21 -23.44 11.49
CA ASP A 36 -14.14 -24.68 10.73
C ASP A 36 -12.76 -24.84 10.09
N ASP A 37 -12.46 -25.96 9.46
CA ASP A 37 -11.17 -26.24 8.81
C ASP A 37 -10.87 -25.28 7.66
N CYS A 38 -11.88 -24.77 6.97
CA CYS A 38 -11.74 -23.80 5.89
C CYS A 38 -12.77 -22.69 5.97
N ALA A 39 -12.41 -21.47 5.59
CA ALA A 39 -13.36 -20.43 5.24
C ALA A 39 -13.95 -20.69 3.84
N LEU A 40 -15.22 -20.35 3.64
CA LEU A 40 -15.88 -20.46 2.34
C LEU A 40 -16.22 -19.05 1.82
N LEU A 41 -15.61 -18.69 0.70
CA LEU A 41 -15.80 -17.40 0.04
C LEU A 41 -16.60 -17.57 -1.26
N GLN A 42 -17.53 -16.66 -1.52
CA GLN A 42 -18.36 -16.65 -2.72
C GLN A 42 -18.28 -15.29 -3.41
N PRO A 43 -17.35 -15.09 -4.37
CA PRO A 43 -17.34 -13.90 -5.20
C PRO A 43 -18.67 -13.73 -5.96
N ALA A 44 -19.05 -12.48 -6.23
CA ALA A 44 -20.27 -12.20 -6.97
C ALA A 44 -20.20 -12.77 -8.40
N PRO A 45 -21.34 -13.12 -9.02
CA PRO A 45 -21.35 -13.61 -10.40
C PRO A 45 -20.68 -12.64 -11.37
N GLY A 46 -19.83 -13.15 -12.28
CA GLY A 46 -19.10 -12.36 -13.26
C GLY A 46 -17.83 -11.69 -12.73
N MET A 47 -17.48 -11.93 -11.47
CA MET A 47 -16.24 -11.45 -10.88
C MET A 47 -15.10 -12.49 -10.99
N GLN A 48 -13.87 -12.01 -11.04
CA GLN A 48 -12.64 -12.80 -10.85
C GLN A 48 -12.14 -12.59 -9.42
N LEU A 49 -11.58 -13.64 -8.82
CA LEU A 49 -10.92 -13.56 -7.53
C LEU A 49 -9.51 -12.95 -7.71
N ALA A 50 -9.21 -11.91 -6.94
CA ALA A 50 -7.88 -11.35 -6.78
C ALA A 50 -7.31 -11.83 -5.45
N VAL A 51 -6.06 -12.28 -5.43
CA VAL A 51 -5.39 -12.79 -4.22
C VAL A 51 -3.99 -12.20 -4.14
N SER A 52 -3.63 -11.67 -2.98
CA SER A 52 -2.27 -11.25 -2.67
C SER A 52 -1.86 -11.67 -1.27
N THR A 53 -0.54 -11.76 -1.03
CA THR A 53 0.02 -12.15 0.27
C THR A 53 1.29 -11.38 0.52
N ASP A 54 1.33 -10.68 1.66
CA ASP A 54 2.52 -10.02 2.19
C ASP A 54 2.88 -10.51 3.58
N MET A 55 4.19 -10.45 3.87
CA MET A 55 4.75 -10.87 5.14
C MET A 55 5.55 -9.74 5.77
N LEU A 56 5.25 -9.41 7.02
CA LEU A 56 6.03 -8.49 7.85
C LEU A 56 6.81 -9.25 8.91
N VAL A 57 8.13 -9.03 8.95
CA VAL A 57 9.06 -9.67 9.89
C VAL A 57 9.69 -8.61 10.77
N GLU A 58 9.71 -8.85 12.10
CA GLU A 58 10.37 -7.97 13.08
C GLU A 58 11.83 -7.71 12.71
N SER A 59 12.30 -6.50 12.96
CA SER A 59 13.65 -6.00 12.65
C SER A 59 13.98 -5.94 11.14
N ARG A 60 13.09 -6.39 10.27
CA ARG A 60 13.21 -6.23 8.81
C ARG A 60 12.23 -5.18 8.27
N HIS A 61 10.96 -5.32 8.60
CA HIS A 61 9.88 -4.47 8.08
C HIS A 61 9.32 -3.50 9.13
N PHE A 62 9.59 -3.75 10.41
CA PHE A 62 9.19 -2.90 11.53
C PHE A 62 10.17 -3.06 12.70
N PHE A 63 10.22 -2.04 13.55
CA PHE A 63 11.07 -2.05 14.75
C PHE A 63 10.44 -2.90 15.85
N ALA A 64 11.28 -3.47 16.73
CA ALA A 64 10.84 -4.32 17.84
C ALA A 64 9.93 -3.57 18.85
N ASP A 65 10.06 -2.25 18.93
CA ASP A 65 9.28 -1.33 19.76
C ASP A 65 8.12 -0.65 19.01
N ALA A 66 7.77 -1.13 17.81
CA ALA A 66 6.64 -0.60 17.04
C ALA A 66 5.33 -0.67 17.85
N ASP A 67 4.51 0.39 17.76
CA ASP A 67 3.17 0.42 18.35
C ASP A 67 2.34 -0.75 17.80
N PRO A 68 1.83 -1.65 18.64
CA PRO A 68 1.14 -2.84 18.17
C PRO A 68 -0.15 -2.52 17.38
N ALA A 69 -0.86 -1.44 17.70
CA ALA A 69 -2.04 -1.06 16.94
C ALA A 69 -1.66 -0.52 15.55
N ALA A 70 -0.55 0.21 15.45
CA ALA A 70 -0.02 0.64 14.16
C ALA A 70 0.50 -0.55 13.35
N LEU A 71 1.16 -1.52 14.00
CA LEU A 71 1.64 -2.74 13.34
C LEU A 71 0.47 -3.58 12.79
N GLY A 72 -0.60 -3.77 13.57
CA GLY A 72 -1.80 -4.46 13.09
C GLY A 72 -2.46 -3.76 11.90
N HIS A 73 -2.55 -2.42 11.95
CA HIS A 73 -3.01 -1.61 10.83
C HIS A 73 -2.12 -1.81 9.59
N LYS A 74 -0.80 -1.61 9.73
CA LYS A 74 0.16 -1.72 8.62
C LYS A 74 0.10 -3.10 7.97
N ALA A 75 0.06 -4.16 8.77
CA ALA A 75 0.03 -5.53 8.26
C ALA A 75 -1.13 -5.81 7.30
N LEU A 76 -2.31 -5.26 7.56
CA LEU A 76 -3.43 -5.38 6.62
C LEU A 76 -3.35 -4.35 5.49
N ALA A 77 -2.90 -3.12 5.79
CA ALA A 77 -2.87 -2.03 4.82
C ALA A 77 -1.99 -2.33 3.61
N VAL A 78 -0.81 -2.96 3.81
CA VAL A 78 0.11 -3.32 2.72
C VAL A 78 -0.55 -4.29 1.74
N ASN A 79 -1.26 -5.29 2.24
CA ASN A 79 -2.01 -6.24 1.43
C ASN A 79 -3.21 -5.61 0.69
N LEU A 80 -3.94 -4.71 1.37
CA LEU A 80 -5.03 -3.97 0.73
C LEU A 80 -4.54 -3.03 -0.36
N SER A 81 -3.27 -2.60 -0.31
CA SER A 81 -2.61 -1.82 -1.35
C SER A 81 -2.52 -2.59 -2.66
N ASP A 82 -2.18 -3.88 -2.62
CA ASP A 82 -2.18 -4.75 -3.80
C ASP A 82 -3.56 -4.88 -4.44
N LEU A 83 -4.61 -5.05 -3.61
CA LEU A 83 -5.98 -5.06 -4.14
C LEU A 83 -6.34 -3.72 -4.79
N ALA A 84 -5.91 -2.60 -4.19
CA ALA A 84 -6.11 -1.28 -4.78
C ALA A 84 -5.40 -1.14 -6.12
N ALA A 85 -4.15 -1.62 -6.23
CA ALA A 85 -3.37 -1.61 -7.46
C ALA A 85 -4.03 -2.42 -8.60
N CYS A 86 -4.73 -3.51 -8.24
CA CYS A 86 -5.52 -4.30 -9.18
C CYS A 86 -6.93 -3.74 -9.44
N GLY A 87 -7.34 -2.69 -8.72
CA GLY A 87 -8.71 -2.19 -8.76
C GLY A 87 -9.72 -3.19 -8.20
N ALA A 88 -9.31 -4.08 -7.28
CA ALA A 88 -10.18 -5.08 -6.69
C ALA A 88 -10.91 -4.54 -5.44
N GLU A 89 -12.10 -5.07 -5.20
CA GLU A 89 -12.88 -4.83 -3.98
C GLU A 89 -12.53 -5.94 -2.97
N PRO A 90 -12.18 -5.63 -1.69
CA PRO A 90 -11.89 -6.63 -0.69
C PRO A 90 -13.10 -7.55 -0.44
N LEU A 91 -12.82 -8.82 -0.15
CA LEU A 91 -13.80 -9.83 0.26
C LEU A 91 -13.51 -10.34 1.68
N ALA A 92 -12.24 -10.68 1.94
CA ALA A 92 -11.81 -11.25 3.21
C ALA A 92 -10.28 -11.24 3.32
N CYS A 93 -9.78 -11.54 4.52
CA CYS A 93 -8.36 -11.83 4.73
C CYS A 93 -8.15 -13.03 5.67
N THR A 94 -6.95 -13.62 5.60
CA THR A 94 -6.44 -14.58 6.59
C THR A 94 -5.14 -14.07 7.19
N LEU A 95 -4.84 -14.46 8.44
CA LEU A 95 -3.63 -14.08 9.16
C LEU A 95 -2.89 -15.34 9.63
N ALA A 96 -1.67 -15.55 9.13
CA ALA A 96 -0.71 -16.46 9.75
C ALA A 96 0.23 -15.64 10.64
N LEU A 97 0.25 -15.96 11.95
CA LEU A 97 0.92 -15.20 12.99
C LEU A 97 1.91 -16.07 13.76
N ALA A 98 3.20 -15.80 13.64
CA ALA A 98 4.21 -16.37 14.51
C ALA A 98 4.51 -15.38 15.65
N LEU A 99 4.47 -15.86 16.89
CA LEU A 99 4.65 -15.05 18.10
C LEU A 99 5.76 -15.59 18.99
N PRO A 100 6.67 -14.72 19.49
CA PRO A 100 7.51 -15.07 20.64
C PRO A 100 6.63 -15.39 21.87
N PRO A 101 7.04 -16.35 22.74
CA PRO A 101 6.25 -16.76 23.89
C PRO A 101 5.87 -15.61 24.86
N GLU A 102 6.72 -14.60 24.96
CA GLU A 102 6.48 -13.40 25.78
C GLU A 102 5.36 -12.54 25.20
N ARG A 103 5.30 -12.36 23.87
CA ARG A 103 4.23 -11.63 23.17
C ARG A 103 2.90 -12.38 23.25
N ALA A 104 2.93 -13.72 23.16
CA ALA A 104 1.73 -14.53 23.27
C ALA A 104 1.07 -14.47 24.67
N ARG A 105 1.78 -13.97 25.69
CA ARG A 105 1.28 -13.77 27.06
C ARG A 105 0.88 -12.33 27.34
N ASP A 106 1.24 -11.39 26.50
CA ASP A 106 0.93 -9.97 26.64
C ASP A 106 -0.43 -9.65 26.01
N GLU A 107 -1.49 -9.79 26.84
CA GLU A 107 -2.87 -9.55 26.41
C GLU A 107 -3.11 -8.11 25.95
N ALA A 108 -2.42 -7.12 26.55
CA ALA A 108 -2.56 -5.72 26.17
C ALA A 108 -1.97 -5.48 24.77
N TRP A 109 -0.79 -6.06 24.50
CA TRP A 109 -0.14 -5.99 23.19
C TRP A 109 -0.97 -6.69 22.10
N LEU A 110 -1.47 -7.91 22.38
CA LEU A 110 -2.32 -8.67 21.47
C LEU A 110 -3.63 -7.94 21.17
N GLY A 111 -4.25 -7.37 22.20
CA GLY A 111 -5.49 -6.60 22.03
C GLY A 111 -5.29 -5.35 21.19
N ALA A 112 -4.16 -4.67 21.35
CA ALA A 112 -3.82 -3.50 20.53
C ALA A 112 -3.52 -3.90 19.08
N LEU A 113 -2.73 -4.97 18.84
CA LEU A 113 -2.43 -5.50 17.51
C LEU A 113 -3.72 -5.87 16.77
N ALA A 114 -4.55 -6.70 17.40
CA ALA A 114 -5.84 -7.12 16.84
C ALA A 114 -6.76 -5.90 16.60
N GLY A 115 -6.82 -4.96 17.54
CA GLY A 115 -7.61 -3.74 17.42
C GLY A 115 -7.22 -2.90 16.20
N GLY A 116 -5.93 -2.73 15.95
CA GLY A 116 -5.44 -2.00 14.77
C GLY A 116 -5.80 -2.69 13.46
N LEU A 117 -5.59 -4.00 13.37
CA LEU A 117 -5.92 -4.82 12.20
C LEU A 117 -7.44 -4.81 11.94
N LEU A 118 -8.23 -5.14 12.94
CA LEU A 118 -9.68 -5.31 12.78
C LEU A 118 -10.40 -3.99 12.54
N THR A 119 -9.89 -2.87 13.07
CA THR A 119 -10.44 -1.53 12.74
C THR A 119 -10.28 -1.20 11.26
N LEU A 120 -9.11 -1.52 10.67
CA LEU A 120 -8.90 -1.31 9.23
C LEU A 120 -9.72 -2.32 8.40
N ALA A 121 -9.81 -3.57 8.85
CA ALA A 121 -10.63 -4.60 8.23
C ALA A 121 -12.10 -4.16 8.12
N ASP A 122 -12.66 -3.61 9.21
CA ASP A 122 -14.01 -3.08 9.24
C ASP A 122 -14.19 -1.88 8.29
N ALA A 123 -13.25 -0.94 8.29
CA ALA A 123 -13.30 0.24 7.43
C ALA A 123 -13.34 -0.10 5.93
N HIS A 124 -12.77 -1.24 5.55
CA HIS A 124 -12.71 -1.71 4.17
C HIS A 124 -13.56 -2.95 3.89
N CYS A 125 -14.43 -3.36 4.83
CA CYS A 125 -15.29 -4.54 4.70
C CYS A 125 -14.49 -5.79 4.28
N CYS A 126 -13.31 -5.99 4.88
CA CYS A 126 -12.37 -7.08 4.64
C CYS A 126 -12.25 -7.96 5.90
N PRO A 127 -13.26 -8.78 6.25
CA PRO A 127 -13.26 -9.54 7.48
C PRO A 127 -12.11 -10.55 7.54
N LEU A 128 -11.55 -10.73 8.75
CA LEU A 128 -10.63 -11.82 9.03
C LEU A 128 -11.44 -13.13 9.13
N VAL A 129 -11.17 -14.09 8.23
CA VAL A 129 -11.97 -15.32 8.10
C VAL A 129 -11.22 -16.58 8.46
N GLY A 130 -9.93 -16.49 8.76
CA GLY A 130 -9.10 -17.65 9.11
C GLY A 130 -7.65 -17.28 9.28
N GLY A 131 -6.81 -18.30 9.40
CA GLY A 131 -5.37 -18.15 9.54
C GLY A 131 -4.78 -19.23 10.43
N ASP A 132 -3.57 -18.95 10.92
CA ASP A 132 -2.82 -19.85 11.80
C ASP A 132 -2.06 -19.05 12.84
N THR A 133 -1.81 -19.63 14.01
CA THR A 133 -1.01 -18.98 15.06
C THR A 133 -0.01 -20.00 15.61
N THR A 134 1.26 -19.65 15.62
CA THR A 134 2.32 -20.54 16.10
C THR A 134 3.37 -19.81 16.93
N ALA A 135 4.20 -20.54 17.66
CA ALA A 135 5.35 -19.97 18.34
C ALA A 135 6.52 -19.77 17.36
N GLY A 136 7.15 -18.60 17.40
CA GLY A 136 8.29 -18.29 16.55
C GLY A 136 8.72 -16.83 16.64
N PRO A 137 9.70 -16.40 15.84
CA PRO A 137 10.01 -14.98 15.67
C PRO A 137 8.79 -14.19 15.23
N LEU A 138 8.61 -12.96 15.76
CA LEU A 138 7.42 -12.16 15.44
C LEU A 138 7.31 -11.93 13.93
N THR A 139 6.30 -12.54 13.33
CA THR A 139 6.03 -12.50 11.90
C THR A 139 4.53 -12.48 11.66
N LEU A 140 4.08 -11.56 10.84
CA LEU A 140 2.68 -11.45 10.40
C LEU A 140 2.64 -11.71 8.90
N CYS A 141 1.90 -12.72 8.47
CA CYS A 141 1.65 -13.00 7.06
C CYS A 141 0.14 -12.92 6.81
N ILE A 142 -0.28 -11.96 5.99
CA ILE A 142 -1.69 -11.77 5.65
C ILE A 142 -1.90 -12.15 4.19
N THR A 143 -2.94 -12.93 3.93
CA THR A 143 -3.45 -13.13 2.57
C THR A 143 -4.79 -12.44 2.46
N VAL A 144 -4.93 -11.56 1.46
CA VAL A 144 -6.18 -10.89 1.13
C VAL A 144 -6.83 -11.52 -0.08
N PHE A 145 -8.14 -11.61 -0.03
CA PHE A 145 -9.01 -12.03 -1.12
C PHE A 145 -9.86 -10.83 -1.52
N GLY A 146 -9.86 -10.52 -2.80
CA GLY A 146 -10.68 -9.48 -3.40
C GLY A 146 -11.39 -9.96 -4.63
N GLN A 147 -12.29 -9.15 -5.17
CA GLN A 147 -12.97 -9.43 -6.43
C GLN A 147 -12.89 -8.25 -7.37
N VAL A 148 -12.84 -8.54 -8.67
CA VAL A 148 -12.84 -7.55 -9.73
C VAL A 148 -13.69 -8.04 -10.89
N PRO A 149 -14.48 -7.19 -11.57
CA PRO A 149 -15.24 -7.63 -12.75
C PRO A 149 -14.31 -8.25 -13.81
N ALA A 150 -14.74 -9.35 -14.40
CA ALA A 150 -13.94 -10.08 -15.38
C ALA A 150 -13.44 -9.15 -16.50
N GLY A 151 -12.12 -9.14 -16.73
CA GLY A 151 -11.47 -8.31 -17.73
C GLY A 151 -11.29 -6.83 -17.37
N GLN A 152 -11.62 -6.40 -16.13
CA GLN A 152 -11.47 -5.01 -15.69
C GLN A 152 -10.37 -4.80 -14.66
N ALA A 153 -9.60 -5.83 -14.32
CA ALA A 153 -8.46 -5.68 -13.43
C ALA A 153 -7.44 -4.68 -14.00
N LEU A 154 -6.97 -3.77 -13.18
CA LEU A 154 -5.82 -2.94 -13.51
C LEU A 154 -4.58 -3.84 -13.49
N ARG A 155 -3.70 -3.66 -14.48
CA ARG A 155 -2.53 -4.52 -14.69
C ARG A 155 -1.29 -3.68 -14.91
N ARG A 156 -0.12 -4.30 -14.75
CA ARG A 156 1.18 -3.64 -15.02
C ARG A 156 1.51 -3.55 -16.50
N ASP A 157 0.90 -4.36 -17.37
CA ASP A 157 1.26 -4.55 -18.78
C ASP A 157 0.39 -3.76 -19.78
N GLY A 158 -0.34 -2.75 -19.31
CA GLY A 158 -1.27 -1.98 -20.13
C GLY A 158 -0.80 -0.59 -20.57
N ALA A 159 0.36 -0.09 -20.07
CA ALA A 159 0.83 1.26 -20.36
C ALA A 159 1.13 1.47 -21.85
N GLN A 160 0.71 2.61 -22.39
CA GLN A 160 0.84 2.96 -23.81
C GLN A 160 1.72 4.21 -23.98
N VAL A 161 2.49 4.23 -25.07
CA VAL A 161 3.29 5.42 -25.44
C VAL A 161 2.36 6.63 -25.58
N GLY A 162 2.70 7.69 -24.88
CA GLY A 162 1.92 8.92 -24.86
C GLY A 162 0.98 9.05 -23.66
N ASP A 163 0.79 7.99 -22.85
CA ASP A 163 0.06 8.07 -21.59
C ASP A 163 0.74 9.07 -20.64
N ASP A 164 -0.06 9.77 -19.86
CA ASP A 164 0.42 10.47 -18.67
C ASP A 164 0.73 9.45 -17.57
N LEU A 165 1.82 9.69 -16.82
CA LEU A 165 2.16 8.93 -15.60
C LEU A 165 1.69 9.74 -14.38
N TRP A 166 0.92 9.08 -13.51
CA TRP A 166 0.29 9.66 -12.33
C TRP A 166 0.71 8.92 -11.08
N VAL A 167 0.69 9.62 -9.94
CA VAL A 167 0.77 9.03 -8.60
C VAL A 167 -0.34 9.57 -7.71
N SER A 168 -0.80 8.77 -6.76
CA SER A 168 -1.74 9.18 -5.72
C SER A 168 -1.00 9.72 -4.49
N GLY A 169 -1.67 10.54 -3.70
CA GLY A 169 -1.23 11.00 -2.37
C GLY A 169 0.15 11.64 -2.36
N THR A 170 0.98 11.21 -1.40
CA THR A 170 2.35 11.71 -1.17
C THR A 170 3.34 10.56 -1.09
N LEU A 171 4.59 10.81 -1.48
CA LEU A 171 5.66 9.83 -1.53
C LEU A 171 6.88 10.32 -0.75
N GLY A 172 7.65 9.37 -0.19
CA GLY A 172 8.91 9.64 0.48
C GLY A 172 8.79 10.01 1.96
N ASP A 173 7.59 10.28 2.47
CA ASP A 173 7.37 10.55 3.89
C ASP A 173 7.74 9.34 4.76
N ALA A 174 7.41 8.12 4.32
CA ALA A 174 7.76 6.89 5.04
C ALA A 174 9.27 6.73 5.17
N ARG A 175 10.02 6.94 4.09
CA ARG A 175 11.50 6.89 4.11
C ARG A 175 12.10 8.00 4.95
N LEU A 176 11.50 9.19 4.95
CA LEU A 176 11.91 10.30 5.82
C LEU A 176 11.78 9.92 7.29
N ALA A 177 10.65 9.33 7.69
CA ALA A 177 10.45 8.82 9.04
C ALA A 177 11.44 7.72 9.39
N LEU A 178 11.63 6.73 8.50
CA LEU A 178 12.54 5.61 8.70
C LEU A 178 13.97 6.09 8.94
N GLY A 179 14.45 7.07 8.16
CA GLY A 179 15.80 7.64 8.33
C GLY A 179 15.97 8.31 9.67
N ALA A 180 14.98 9.10 10.11
CA ALA A 180 15.03 9.75 11.42
C ALA A 180 14.98 8.72 12.58
N LEU A 181 14.14 7.69 12.48
CA LEU A 181 14.05 6.61 13.48
C LEU A 181 15.33 5.77 13.56
N ARG A 182 16.06 5.62 12.44
CA ARG A 182 17.38 4.98 12.40
C ARG A 182 18.53 5.88 12.87
N GLY A 183 18.24 7.17 13.16
CA GLY A 183 19.27 8.13 13.56
C GLY A 183 20.16 8.62 12.43
N GLU A 184 19.75 8.45 11.16
CA GLU A 184 20.50 8.96 10.00
C GLU A 184 20.53 10.51 9.99
N PHE A 185 19.48 11.13 10.53
CA PHE A 185 19.32 12.57 10.69
C PHE A 185 18.23 12.89 11.71
N ALA A 186 18.18 14.14 12.18
CA ALA A 186 17.12 14.62 13.06
C ALA A 186 16.04 15.37 12.25
N LEU A 187 14.77 15.24 12.67
CA LEU A 187 13.64 15.99 12.16
C LEU A 187 13.02 16.88 13.25
N PRO A 188 12.43 18.02 12.90
CA PRO A 188 11.51 18.70 13.79
C PRO A 188 10.39 17.76 14.27
N PRO A 189 9.93 17.86 15.54
CA PRO A 189 8.93 16.93 16.08
C PRO A 189 7.65 16.80 15.24
N GLU A 190 7.17 17.90 14.69
CA GLU A 190 5.96 17.93 13.83
C GLU A 190 6.20 17.22 12.48
N ALA A 191 7.37 17.41 11.88
CA ALA A 191 7.77 16.72 10.65
C ALA A 191 7.90 15.20 10.89
N LEU A 192 8.52 14.80 12.01
CA LEU A 192 8.64 13.39 12.39
C LEU A 192 7.26 12.78 12.63
N ALA A 193 6.37 13.46 13.36
CA ALA A 193 5.02 12.95 13.63
C ALA A 193 4.21 12.74 12.34
N ALA A 194 4.23 13.71 11.42
CA ALA A 194 3.56 13.61 10.13
C ALA A 194 4.13 12.47 9.27
N ALA A 195 5.46 12.35 9.20
CA ALA A 195 6.14 11.33 8.42
C ALA A 195 5.92 9.92 9.00
N ARG A 196 5.97 9.75 10.34
CA ARG A 196 5.69 8.48 11.03
C ARG A 196 4.29 7.97 10.75
N LEU A 197 3.30 8.86 10.68
CA LEU A 197 1.93 8.44 10.35
C LEU A 197 1.87 7.72 9.00
N ARG A 198 2.65 8.20 8.01
CA ARG A 198 2.72 7.55 6.69
C ARG A 198 3.43 6.19 6.74
N LEU A 199 4.53 6.08 7.49
CA LEU A 199 5.28 4.84 7.66
C LEU A 199 4.50 3.77 8.43
N GLU A 200 3.84 4.18 9.53
CA GLU A 200 3.25 3.26 10.49
C GLU A 200 1.78 2.94 10.19
N ARG A 201 1.06 3.85 9.52
CA ARG A 201 -0.37 3.71 9.20
C ARG A 201 -0.66 4.12 7.75
N PRO A 202 -0.11 3.40 6.75
CA PRO A 202 -0.41 3.70 5.35
C PRO A 202 -1.91 3.56 5.08
N THR A 203 -2.40 4.32 4.10
CA THR A 203 -3.82 4.35 3.72
C THR A 203 -4.00 3.63 2.38
N PRO A 204 -4.61 2.43 2.35
CA PRO A 204 -4.88 1.72 1.10
C PRO A 204 -5.78 2.53 0.16
N ARG A 205 -5.43 2.63 -1.10
CA ARG A 205 -6.13 3.44 -2.10
C ARG A 205 -7.23 2.68 -2.86
N LEU A 206 -7.96 1.81 -2.15
CA LEU A 206 -8.99 0.93 -2.73
C LEU A 206 -10.06 1.68 -3.51
N ALA A 207 -10.59 2.77 -2.95
CA ALA A 207 -11.60 3.58 -3.62
C ALA A 207 -11.07 4.20 -4.93
N LEU A 208 -9.80 4.62 -4.95
CA LEU A 208 -9.15 5.15 -6.15
C LEU A 208 -8.93 4.03 -7.17
N GLY A 209 -8.34 2.90 -6.77
CA GLY A 209 -8.11 1.75 -7.65
C GLY A 209 -9.38 1.31 -8.35
N THR A 210 -10.48 1.16 -7.61
CA THR A 210 -11.81 0.82 -8.14
C THR A 210 -12.31 1.88 -9.13
N ALA A 211 -12.14 3.17 -8.78
CA ALA A 211 -12.61 4.28 -9.62
C ALA A 211 -11.79 4.47 -10.91
N LEU A 212 -10.58 3.90 -10.98
CA LEU A 212 -9.70 3.94 -12.15
C LEU A 212 -9.98 2.82 -13.17
N ARG A 213 -10.82 1.82 -12.86
CA ARG A 213 -11.21 0.78 -13.82
C ARG A 213 -11.78 1.40 -15.09
N GLY A 214 -11.31 0.95 -16.25
CA GLY A 214 -11.72 1.49 -17.55
C GLY A 214 -11.20 2.90 -17.87
N ILE A 215 -10.42 3.52 -16.97
CA ILE A 215 -9.79 4.84 -17.16
C ILE A 215 -8.26 4.68 -17.28
N ALA A 216 -7.63 4.02 -16.31
CA ALA A 216 -6.20 3.76 -16.31
C ALA A 216 -5.87 2.58 -17.24
N HIS A 217 -4.76 2.68 -17.97
CA HIS A 217 -4.23 1.61 -18.80
C HIS A 217 -3.37 0.63 -17.99
N SER A 218 -2.65 1.12 -16.99
CA SER A 218 -1.87 0.29 -16.07
C SER A 218 -1.85 0.89 -14.67
N ALA A 219 -1.61 0.05 -13.66
CA ALA A 219 -1.40 0.47 -12.28
C ALA A 219 -0.48 -0.48 -11.53
N ILE A 220 0.15 0.04 -10.48
CA ILE A 220 0.96 -0.66 -9.48
C ILE A 220 0.86 0.15 -8.18
N ASP A 221 1.00 -0.47 -7.03
CA ASP A 221 1.26 0.26 -5.78
C ASP A 221 2.75 0.56 -5.62
N ILE A 222 3.09 1.47 -4.72
CA ILE A 222 4.46 1.92 -4.46
C ILE A 222 4.88 1.40 -3.10
N SER A 223 5.53 0.23 -3.08
CA SER A 223 6.05 -0.46 -1.90
C SER A 223 7.57 -0.36 -1.78
N ASP A 224 8.29 -0.47 -2.91
CA ASP A 224 9.76 -0.51 -2.98
C ASP A 224 10.39 0.79 -3.49
N GLY A 225 9.55 1.78 -3.76
CA GLY A 225 9.92 3.10 -4.26
C GLY A 225 9.51 3.34 -5.71
N LEU A 226 9.13 4.58 -6.00
CA LEU A 226 8.56 4.99 -7.29
C LEU A 226 9.34 4.50 -8.51
N ALA A 227 10.68 4.60 -8.48
CA ALA A 227 11.51 4.23 -9.63
C ALA A 227 11.51 2.72 -9.88
N GLY A 228 11.53 1.92 -8.82
CA GLY A 228 11.46 0.45 -8.90
C GLY A 228 10.09 0.00 -9.41
N ASP A 229 9.03 0.46 -8.75
CA ASP A 229 7.66 0.02 -9.02
C ASP A 229 7.18 0.47 -10.41
N VAL A 230 7.43 1.74 -10.80
CA VAL A 230 7.18 2.18 -12.18
C VAL A 230 8.01 1.36 -13.16
N GLY A 231 9.26 0.99 -12.81
CA GLY A 231 10.11 0.10 -13.63
C GLY A 231 9.43 -1.23 -13.96
N HIS A 232 8.62 -1.79 -13.04
CA HIS A 232 7.83 -2.99 -13.31
C HIS A 232 6.74 -2.75 -14.36
N ILE A 233 6.02 -1.62 -14.33
CA ILE A 233 5.07 -1.24 -15.39
C ILE A 233 5.81 -1.12 -16.73
N LEU A 234 6.94 -0.40 -16.75
CA LEU A 234 7.69 -0.15 -17.98
C LEU A 234 8.19 -1.45 -18.62
N LYS A 235 8.70 -2.37 -17.80
CA LYS A 235 9.16 -3.69 -18.25
C LYS A 235 7.99 -4.54 -18.79
N ALA A 236 6.88 -4.61 -18.04
CA ALA A 236 5.73 -5.42 -18.44
C ALA A 236 5.07 -4.88 -19.72
N SER A 237 5.00 -3.55 -19.88
CA SER A 237 4.41 -2.87 -21.02
C SER A 237 5.39 -2.64 -22.17
N ARG A 238 6.70 -2.93 -22.01
CA ARG A 238 7.77 -2.72 -23.01
C ARG A 238 7.90 -1.27 -23.48
N VAL A 239 7.83 -0.33 -22.55
CA VAL A 239 7.91 1.12 -22.81
C VAL A 239 8.94 1.76 -21.88
N GLY A 240 9.15 3.06 -22.02
CA GLY A 240 9.90 3.89 -21.09
C GLY A 240 9.05 5.00 -20.51
N ALA A 241 9.63 5.79 -19.61
CA ALA A 241 8.95 6.96 -19.04
C ALA A 241 9.96 8.08 -18.73
N ALA A 242 9.46 9.31 -18.77
CA ALA A 242 10.13 10.49 -18.27
C ALA A 242 9.35 11.11 -17.12
N ILE A 243 10.00 11.32 -15.96
CA ILE A 243 9.44 11.96 -14.76
C ILE A 243 9.97 13.38 -14.67
N THR A 244 9.11 14.33 -14.33
CA THR A 244 9.47 15.74 -14.10
C THR A 244 9.95 15.92 -12.66
N ALA A 245 11.22 16.29 -12.47
CA ALA A 245 11.84 16.43 -11.15
C ALA A 245 11.11 17.42 -10.23
N ALA A 246 10.69 18.57 -10.77
CA ALA A 246 9.99 19.59 -9.98
C ALA A 246 8.68 19.08 -9.40
N THR A 247 7.88 18.35 -10.18
CA THR A 247 6.61 17.77 -9.73
C THR A 247 6.82 16.65 -8.71
N ALA A 248 7.85 15.80 -8.91
CA ALA A 248 8.17 14.75 -7.97
C ALA A 248 8.55 15.34 -6.59
N PHE A 249 9.30 16.43 -6.56
CA PHE A 249 9.73 17.07 -5.32
C PHE A 249 8.57 17.57 -4.44
N ASP A 250 7.44 17.94 -5.03
CA ASP A 250 6.26 18.42 -4.30
C ASP A 250 5.44 17.31 -3.63
N LEU A 251 5.83 16.04 -3.80
CA LEU A 251 5.10 14.88 -3.28
C LEU A 251 5.35 14.60 -1.79
N ILE A 252 6.37 15.17 -1.13
CA ILE A 252 6.60 14.97 0.31
C ILE A 252 5.69 15.90 1.13
N ALA A 253 4.72 15.34 1.85
CA ALA A 253 3.81 16.12 2.70
C ALA A 253 4.53 16.73 3.92
N ALA A 254 5.44 16.00 4.55
CA ALA A 254 6.20 16.47 5.72
C ALA A 254 7.08 17.69 5.40
N ARG A 255 7.35 17.98 4.12
CA ARG A 255 8.08 19.17 3.67
C ARG A 255 7.53 20.48 4.26
N ALA A 256 6.22 20.56 4.45
CA ALA A 256 5.58 21.74 5.04
C ALA A 256 6.10 22.06 6.47
N TYR A 257 6.65 21.05 7.16
CA TYR A 257 7.16 21.14 8.52
C TYR A 257 8.70 21.21 8.59
N LEU A 258 9.39 21.24 7.45
CA LEU A 258 10.86 21.29 7.38
C LEU A 258 11.40 22.73 7.33
N THR A 259 10.64 23.70 7.80
CA THR A 259 11.08 25.11 7.89
C THR A 259 12.23 25.28 8.87
N GLY A 260 13.24 26.05 8.50
CA GLY A 260 14.45 26.24 9.32
C GLY A 260 15.52 25.16 9.14
N THR A 261 15.29 24.21 8.24
CA THR A 261 16.26 23.13 7.91
C THR A 261 16.84 23.31 6.51
N GLU A 262 16.83 24.52 6.00
CA GLU A 262 17.36 24.89 4.67
C GLU A 262 18.82 24.43 4.54
N GLY A 263 19.09 23.68 3.47
CA GLY A 263 20.40 23.09 3.20
C GLY A 263 20.55 21.63 3.68
N GLN A 264 19.79 21.18 4.68
CA GLN A 264 19.79 19.77 5.10
C GLN A 264 18.75 18.95 4.33
N PHE A 265 17.58 19.51 4.01
CA PHE A 265 16.49 18.86 3.29
C PHE A 265 16.12 19.63 2.01
N ASP A 266 17.10 19.92 1.18
CA ASP A 266 16.87 20.45 -0.16
C ASP A 266 16.41 19.35 -1.15
N SER A 267 16.15 19.76 -2.39
CA SER A 267 15.67 18.84 -3.42
C SER A 267 16.62 17.67 -3.71
N LYS A 268 17.94 17.86 -3.51
CA LYS A 268 18.92 16.79 -3.74
C LYS A 268 18.84 15.70 -2.67
N HIS A 269 18.51 16.07 -1.43
CA HIS A 269 18.37 15.16 -0.32
C HIS A 269 17.01 14.46 -0.31
N LEU A 270 15.93 15.17 -0.64
CA LEU A 270 14.57 14.64 -0.59
C LEU A 270 14.17 13.80 -1.80
N LEU A 271 14.68 14.13 -2.98
CA LEU A 271 14.33 13.41 -4.22
C LEU A 271 14.65 11.90 -4.17
N PRO A 272 15.79 11.45 -3.62
CA PRO A 272 16.03 10.02 -3.42
C PRO A 272 14.98 9.34 -2.55
N PHE A 273 14.43 10.01 -1.54
CA PHE A 273 13.37 9.42 -0.68
C PHE A 273 12.09 9.15 -1.46
N ILE A 274 11.73 10.03 -2.39
CA ILE A 274 10.57 9.85 -3.27
C ILE A 274 10.82 8.74 -4.29
N LEU A 275 12.01 8.71 -4.88
CA LEU A 275 12.30 7.80 -6.00
C LEU A 275 12.58 6.37 -5.55
N THR A 276 13.23 6.19 -4.40
CA THR A 276 13.74 4.88 -3.94
C THR A 276 13.42 4.58 -2.49
N GLY A 277 12.53 5.33 -1.88
CA GLY A 277 12.25 5.26 -0.43
C GLY A 277 11.46 4.03 -0.01
N GLY A 278 10.42 3.70 -0.74
CA GLY A 278 9.47 2.64 -0.41
C GLY A 278 8.56 2.93 0.79
N ASP A 279 7.75 1.94 1.16
CA ASP A 279 6.77 1.98 2.27
C ASP A 279 5.66 3.05 2.12
N ASP A 280 5.44 3.59 0.91
CA ASP A 280 4.46 4.66 0.67
C ASP A 280 3.03 4.15 0.49
N TYR A 281 2.85 2.97 -0.13
CA TYR A 281 1.56 2.33 -0.41
C TYR A 281 0.53 3.27 -1.09
N GLU A 282 1.04 4.07 -2.00
CA GLU A 282 0.29 4.87 -2.95
C GLU A 282 0.20 4.14 -4.30
N LEU A 283 -0.63 4.63 -5.23
CA LEU A 283 -0.74 4.07 -6.58
C LEU A 283 0.07 4.89 -7.59
N ALA A 284 0.90 4.22 -8.40
CA ALA A 284 1.38 4.75 -9.67
C ALA A 284 0.54 4.14 -10.80
N PHE A 285 0.06 4.98 -11.72
CA PHE A 285 -0.78 4.51 -12.82
C PHE A 285 -0.59 5.34 -14.08
N THR A 286 -0.96 4.76 -15.22
CA THR A 286 -0.91 5.43 -16.52
C THR A 286 -2.30 5.61 -17.10
N ALA A 287 -2.54 6.74 -17.76
CA ALA A 287 -3.81 7.01 -18.42
C ALA A 287 -3.60 7.92 -19.64
N PRO A 288 -4.42 7.78 -20.70
CA PRO A 288 -4.29 8.62 -21.89
C PRO A 288 -4.57 10.09 -21.56
N PRO A 289 -3.92 11.06 -22.22
CA PRO A 289 -4.15 12.50 -21.99
C PRO A 289 -5.62 12.91 -22.12
N ALA A 290 -6.39 12.23 -22.96
CA ALA A 290 -7.83 12.46 -23.12
C ALA A 290 -8.63 12.10 -21.85
N ALA A 291 -8.11 11.21 -20.99
CA ALA A 291 -8.77 10.78 -19.75
C ALA A 291 -8.47 11.68 -18.52
N ARG A 292 -7.68 12.76 -18.67
CA ARG A 292 -7.30 13.63 -17.51
C ARG A 292 -8.49 14.08 -16.67
N ALA A 293 -9.59 14.48 -17.33
CA ALA A 293 -10.80 14.89 -16.59
C ALA A 293 -11.45 13.72 -15.84
N ALA A 294 -11.47 12.51 -16.43
CA ALA A 294 -11.97 11.31 -15.78
C ALA A 294 -11.09 10.87 -14.60
N VAL A 295 -9.76 10.97 -14.73
CA VAL A 295 -8.79 10.73 -13.63
C VAL A 295 -9.06 11.68 -12.47
N GLN A 296 -9.19 12.98 -12.72
CA GLN A 296 -9.48 13.97 -11.67
C GLN A 296 -10.85 13.72 -11.00
N ALA A 297 -11.86 13.33 -11.77
CA ALA A 297 -13.17 12.98 -11.23
C ALA A 297 -13.11 11.68 -10.39
N ALA A 298 -12.32 10.69 -10.79
CA ALA A 298 -12.07 9.49 -10.00
C ALA A 298 -11.36 9.83 -8.67
N ALA A 299 -10.33 10.67 -8.71
CA ALA A 299 -9.60 11.17 -7.55
C ALA A 299 -10.50 11.90 -6.55
N GLN A 300 -11.40 12.76 -7.05
CA GLN A 300 -12.39 13.48 -6.22
C GLN A 300 -13.37 12.51 -5.54
N ARG A 301 -13.93 11.55 -6.29
CA ARG A 301 -14.84 10.54 -5.72
C ARG A 301 -14.16 9.68 -4.66
N ALA A 302 -12.88 9.36 -4.86
CA ALA A 302 -12.07 8.58 -3.92
C ALA A 302 -11.50 9.41 -2.76
N ALA A 303 -11.73 10.72 -2.72
CA ALA A 303 -11.11 11.66 -1.78
C ALA A 303 -9.57 11.47 -1.69
N THR A 304 -8.94 11.15 -2.82
CA THR A 304 -7.51 10.88 -2.91
C THR A 304 -6.90 11.80 -3.96
N PRO A 305 -6.00 12.74 -3.59
CA PRO A 305 -5.33 13.59 -4.56
C PRO A 305 -4.46 12.75 -5.51
N VAL A 306 -4.38 13.18 -6.76
CA VAL A 306 -3.49 12.55 -7.76
C VAL A 306 -2.66 13.63 -8.45
N THR A 307 -1.39 13.32 -8.68
CA THR A 307 -0.43 14.22 -9.31
C THR A 307 0.11 13.59 -10.59
N ARG A 308 0.04 14.32 -11.70
CA ARG A 308 0.70 13.91 -12.93
C ARG A 308 2.19 14.22 -12.83
N ILE A 309 3.02 13.18 -12.82
CA ILE A 309 4.46 13.30 -12.59
C ILE A 309 5.29 13.14 -13.85
N GLY A 310 4.72 12.63 -14.94
CA GLY A 310 5.51 12.32 -16.13
C GLY A 310 4.68 11.83 -17.31
N ARG A 311 5.35 11.16 -18.24
CA ARG A 311 4.79 10.63 -19.47
C ARG A 311 5.45 9.32 -19.87
N ILE A 312 4.69 8.43 -20.48
CA ILE A 312 5.17 7.18 -21.07
C ILE A 312 5.76 7.44 -22.47
N GLU A 313 6.94 6.87 -22.72
CA GLU A 313 7.74 7.08 -23.94
C GLU A 313 8.04 5.75 -24.63
N ALA A 314 8.34 5.80 -25.95
CA ALA A 314 8.70 4.61 -26.72
C ALA A 314 10.09 4.08 -26.36
N GLU A 315 11.04 4.99 -26.03
CA GLU A 315 12.39 4.61 -25.66
C GLU A 315 12.42 3.98 -24.28
N ALA A 316 12.88 2.74 -24.16
CA ALA A 316 12.92 2.00 -22.91
C ALA A 316 13.74 2.69 -21.81
N GLY A 317 13.39 2.42 -20.54
CA GLY A 317 14.05 2.97 -19.37
C GLY A 317 13.29 4.12 -18.73
N LEU A 318 13.70 4.44 -17.50
CA LEU A 318 13.16 5.55 -16.72
C LEU A 318 14.14 6.73 -16.77
N ARG A 319 13.63 7.93 -17.00
CA ARG A 319 14.41 9.16 -17.08
C ARG A 319 13.80 10.24 -16.20
N MET A 320 14.63 11.12 -15.70
CA MET A 320 14.21 12.33 -15.00
C MET A 320 14.52 13.56 -15.85
N ILE A 321 13.56 14.45 -16.01
CA ILE A 321 13.70 15.73 -16.70
C ILE A 321 13.80 16.82 -15.65
N ASN A 322 14.90 17.58 -15.67
CA ASN A 322 15.09 18.75 -14.80
C ASN A 322 14.36 20.00 -15.34
N ALA A 323 14.40 21.11 -14.57
CA ALA A 323 13.76 22.36 -14.94
C ALA A 323 14.30 23.00 -16.23
N GLN A 324 15.51 22.64 -16.67
CA GLN A 324 16.15 23.08 -17.90
C GLN A 324 15.85 22.16 -19.09
N GLY A 325 15.05 21.10 -18.90
CA GLY A 325 14.69 20.14 -19.93
C GLY A 325 15.78 19.07 -20.19
N HIS A 326 16.83 19.02 -19.39
CA HIS A 326 17.83 17.96 -19.53
C HIS A 326 17.29 16.64 -18.98
N SER A 327 17.44 15.59 -19.77
CA SER A 327 17.06 14.22 -19.42
C SER A 327 18.25 13.47 -18.83
N THR A 328 18.06 12.85 -17.67
CA THR A 328 19.04 12.01 -17.00
C THR A 328 18.44 10.61 -16.75
N PRO A 329 19.11 9.53 -17.16
CA PRO A 329 18.65 8.19 -16.83
C PRO A 329 18.52 7.98 -15.31
N LEU A 330 17.43 7.38 -14.88
CA LEU A 330 17.24 6.91 -13.52
C LEU A 330 17.43 5.39 -13.50
N ALA A 331 18.28 4.90 -12.58
CA ALA A 331 18.33 3.48 -12.32
C ALA A 331 16.99 3.07 -11.67
N ALA A 332 16.28 2.12 -12.27
CA ALA A 332 15.11 1.48 -11.66
C ALA A 332 15.63 0.56 -10.55
N ARG A 333 16.02 1.14 -9.40
CA ARG A 333 16.41 0.41 -8.21
C ARG A 333 15.20 0.32 -7.32
N ALA A 334 14.75 -0.89 -7.05
CA ALA A 334 13.81 -1.24 -5.99
C ALA A 334 14.60 -1.65 -4.73
N PHE A 335 13.95 -1.64 -3.60
CA PHE A 335 14.47 -2.28 -2.40
C PHE A 335 14.62 -3.79 -2.69
N ASP A 336 15.75 -4.38 -2.30
CA ASP A 336 16.01 -5.80 -2.47
C ASP A 336 16.31 -6.43 -1.10
N HIS A 337 15.48 -7.41 -0.69
CA HIS A 337 15.63 -8.10 0.57
C HIS A 337 16.94 -8.89 0.71
N PHE A 338 17.58 -9.23 -0.40
CA PHE A 338 18.78 -10.08 -0.48
C PHE A 338 20.01 -9.34 -1.04
N ALA A 339 19.88 -8.06 -1.40
CA ALA A 339 21.03 -7.23 -1.73
C ALA A 339 21.73 -6.78 -0.44
N ASP A 340 23.10 -6.90 -0.43
CA ASP A 340 23.99 -6.44 0.63
C ASP A 340 24.04 -4.90 0.75
#